data_5c9798b9acfc5b983d70614713092ff8
#
_entry.id   5c9798b9acfc5b983d70614713092ff8
#
_cell.length_a   1.000
_cell.length_b   1.000
_cell.length_c   1.000
_cell.angle_alpha   90.00
_cell.angle_beta   90.00
_cell.angle_gamma   90.00
#
_symmetry.space_group_name_H-M   'P 1'
#
loop_
_entity.id
_entity.type
_entity.pdbx_description
1 polymer ?
#
loop_
_entity_poly.entity_id
_entity_poly.type
_entity_poly.pdbx_seq_one_letter_code
_entity_poly.pdbx_strand_id
1 'polypeptide(L)'
;VCELAGLRPPAGLQGASLRPLLSGERPSARPIYFESLSPALNLGWAPITGFIRGAEKFIESPIPELYDLDKDPGERANLAAGRDLAPLRKELGRIAASLSSGGAADKARRTPDRATREVLQSLGYLAGGAKAAKSGFGPDADVKTLLPLQNRAMDALDLFNAGRSREAVEA
;
A
#
# COMPACT_ATOMS: atom_id res chain seq x y z
N VAL A 1 -8.74 -12.15 20.53
CA VAL A 1 -8.32 -12.04 21.95
C VAL A 1 -9.52 -11.73 22.82
N CYS A 2 -10.28 -10.62 22.59
CA CYS A 2 -11.39 -10.22 23.47
C CYS A 2 -12.39 -11.37 23.74
N GLU A 3 -12.88 -12.03 22.70
CA GLU A 3 -13.83 -13.14 22.83
C GLU A 3 -13.28 -14.33 23.65
N LEU A 4 -12.00 -14.66 23.48
CA LEU A 4 -11.34 -15.71 24.27
C LEU A 4 -11.19 -15.32 25.74
N ALA A 5 -11.08 -14.02 26.01
CA ALA A 5 -11.01 -13.46 27.36
C ALA A 5 -12.39 -13.17 27.97
N GLY A 6 -13.50 -13.50 27.29
CA GLY A 6 -14.85 -13.19 27.74
C GLY A 6 -15.22 -11.71 27.71
N LEU A 7 -14.44 -10.89 27.00
CA LEU A 7 -14.65 -9.45 26.87
C LEU A 7 -15.43 -9.12 25.60
N ARG A 8 -16.28 -8.10 25.66
CA ARG A 8 -16.94 -7.55 24.49
C ARG A 8 -15.92 -6.79 23.62
N PRO A 9 -15.76 -7.12 22.33
CA PRO A 9 -14.92 -6.33 21.44
C PRO A 9 -15.38 -4.86 21.36
N PRO A 10 -14.46 -3.90 21.25
CA PRO A 10 -14.82 -2.50 21.00
C PRO A 10 -15.66 -2.36 19.73
N ALA A 11 -16.59 -1.40 19.72
CA ALA A 11 -17.34 -1.06 18.50
C ALA A 11 -16.44 -0.44 17.44
N GLY A 12 -16.74 -0.67 16.16
CA GLY A 12 -16.02 -0.06 15.04
C GLY A 12 -14.73 -0.76 14.63
N LEU A 13 -14.43 -1.95 15.16
CA LEU A 13 -13.32 -2.75 14.68
C LEU A 13 -13.60 -3.23 13.24
N GLN A 14 -12.64 -3.02 12.35
CA GLN A 14 -12.74 -3.46 10.94
C GLN A 14 -12.37 -4.94 10.76
N GLY A 15 -11.65 -5.51 11.72
CA GLY A 15 -11.28 -6.93 11.73
C GLY A 15 -12.45 -7.85 12.04
N ALA A 16 -12.29 -9.13 11.74
CA ALA A 16 -13.20 -10.19 12.14
C ALA A 16 -12.57 -11.11 13.18
N SER A 17 -13.41 -11.74 14.00
CA SER A 17 -12.95 -12.76 14.92
C SER A 17 -12.38 -13.96 14.17
N LEU A 18 -11.22 -14.43 14.59
CA LEU A 18 -10.62 -15.68 14.09
C LEU A 18 -11.04 -16.90 14.93
N ARG A 19 -11.86 -16.69 15.96
CA ARG A 19 -12.35 -17.78 16.83
C ARG A 19 -13.03 -18.91 16.05
N PRO A 20 -13.89 -18.66 15.04
CA PRO A 20 -14.49 -19.71 14.24
C PRO A 20 -13.47 -20.64 13.57
N LEU A 21 -12.28 -20.13 13.19
CA LEU A 21 -11.20 -20.97 12.66
C LEU A 21 -10.70 -22.00 13.66
N LEU A 22 -10.65 -21.64 14.95
CA LEU A 22 -10.25 -22.56 16.01
C LEU A 22 -11.26 -23.71 16.21
N SER A 23 -12.52 -23.50 15.81
CA SER A 23 -13.59 -24.51 15.81
C SER A 23 -13.69 -25.28 14.50
N GLY A 24 -12.75 -25.10 13.56
CA GLY A 24 -12.77 -25.73 12.23
C GLY A 24 -13.75 -25.12 11.25
N GLU A 25 -14.42 -24.03 11.61
CA GLU A 25 -15.29 -23.29 10.71
C GLU A 25 -14.46 -22.52 9.66
N ARG A 26 -14.98 -22.45 8.44
CA ARG A 26 -14.39 -21.58 7.40
C ARG A 26 -15.18 -20.29 7.31
N PRO A 27 -14.68 -19.16 7.85
CA PRO A 27 -15.35 -17.88 7.65
C PRO A 27 -15.39 -17.53 6.16
N SER A 28 -16.44 -16.82 5.75
CA SER A 28 -16.54 -16.32 4.38
C SER A 28 -15.30 -15.47 4.05
N ALA A 29 -14.75 -15.67 2.86
CA ALA A 29 -13.61 -14.89 2.37
C ALA A 29 -13.99 -13.40 2.33
N ARG A 30 -13.39 -12.62 3.21
CA ARG A 30 -13.52 -11.16 3.24
C ARG A 30 -12.37 -10.56 2.43
N PRO A 31 -12.62 -9.51 1.65
CA PRO A 31 -11.53 -8.85 0.96
C PRO A 31 -10.57 -8.22 1.97
N ILE A 32 -9.29 -8.40 1.74
CA ILE A 32 -8.19 -7.79 2.49
C ILE A 32 -7.69 -6.63 1.65
N TYR A 33 -7.92 -5.40 2.12
CA TYR A 33 -7.38 -4.19 1.49
C TYR A 33 -5.92 -4.01 1.85
N PHE A 34 -5.14 -3.53 0.90
CA PHE A 34 -3.77 -3.07 1.13
C PHE A 34 -3.46 -1.82 0.32
N GLU A 35 -2.54 -1.02 0.82
CA GLU A 35 -2.04 0.17 0.14
C GLU A 35 -0.55 0.39 0.43
N SER A 36 0.15 1.01 -0.50
CA SER A 36 1.48 1.56 -0.32
C SER A 36 1.50 2.99 -0.84
N LEU A 37 1.50 3.94 0.07
CA LEU A 37 1.51 5.36 -0.23
C LEU A 37 2.92 5.97 -0.18
N SER A 38 3.91 5.25 0.36
CA SER A 38 5.28 5.73 0.49
C SER A 38 5.88 6.22 -0.84
N PRO A 39 5.73 5.52 -1.96
CA PRO A 39 6.21 6.01 -3.25
C PRO A 39 5.59 7.35 -3.65
N ALA A 40 4.29 7.53 -3.39
CA ALA A 40 3.59 8.77 -3.72
C ALA A 40 4.00 9.93 -2.80
N LEU A 41 4.14 9.66 -1.51
CA LEU A 41 4.44 10.68 -0.50
C LEU A 41 5.90 11.14 -0.56
N ASN A 42 6.83 10.23 -0.82
CA ASN A 42 8.27 10.51 -0.75
C ASN A 42 8.90 10.78 -2.11
N LEU A 43 8.41 10.14 -3.17
CA LEU A 43 9.06 10.16 -4.49
C LEU A 43 8.18 10.81 -5.56
N GLY A 44 6.91 11.10 -5.27
CA GLY A 44 5.97 11.66 -6.25
C GLY A 44 5.55 10.65 -7.34
N TRP A 45 5.72 9.35 -7.08
CA TRP A 45 5.29 8.26 -7.94
C TRP A 45 3.80 7.96 -7.78
N ALA A 46 3.27 7.04 -8.56
CA ALA A 46 1.90 6.59 -8.38
C ALA A 46 1.72 5.84 -7.05
N PRO A 47 0.62 6.07 -6.32
CA PRO A 47 0.25 5.22 -5.20
C PRO A 47 -0.13 3.82 -5.67
N ILE A 48 0.07 2.84 -4.81
CA ILE A 48 -0.36 1.46 -5.04
C ILE A 48 -1.50 1.17 -4.06
N THR A 49 -2.61 0.68 -4.59
CA THR A 49 -3.73 0.19 -3.78
C THR A 49 -4.20 -1.15 -4.32
N GLY A 50 -4.87 -1.95 -3.51
CA GLY A 50 -5.36 -3.22 -3.99
C GLY A 50 -6.16 -3.99 -2.95
N PHE A 51 -6.58 -5.17 -3.34
CA PHE A 51 -7.22 -6.11 -2.42
C PHE A 51 -6.92 -7.57 -2.80
N ILE A 52 -7.05 -8.44 -1.80
CA ILE A 52 -7.05 -9.88 -1.97
C ILE A 52 -8.43 -10.40 -1.56
N ARG A 53 -9.05 -11.21 -2.41
CA ARG A 53 -10.32 -11.89 -2.13
C ARG A 53 -10.21 -13.36 -2.52
N GLY A 54 -10.14 -14.24 -1.52
CA GLY A 54 -9.80 -15.64 -1.77
C GLY A 54 -8.42 -15.75 -2.41
N ALA A 55 -8.34 -16.38 -3.58
CA ALA A 55 -7.10 -16.46 -4.35
C ALA A 55 -6.87 -15.28 -5.33
N GLU A 56 -7.87 -14.45 -5.55
CA GLU A 56 -7.75 -13.32 -6.46
C GLU A 56 -7.05 -12.15 -5.77
N LYS A 57 -5.91 -11.68 -6.32
CA LYS A 57 -5.21 -10.47 -5.90
C LYS A 57 -5.23 -9.45 -7.02
N PHE A 58 -5.80 -8.29 -6.74
CA PHE A 58 -5.83 -7.15 -7.66
C PHE A 58 -5.02 -6.00 -7.10
N ILE A 59 -4.12 -5.44 -7.93
CA ILE A 59 -3.30 -4.27 -7.63
C ILE A 59 -3.66 -3.17 -8.63
N GLU A 60 -4.13 -2.05 -8.12
CA GLU A 60 -4.38 -0.85 -8.89
C GLU A 60 -3.17 0.06 -8.82
N SER A 61 -2.58 0.29 -9.97
CA SER A 61 -1.50 1.24 -10.26
C SER A 61 -1.64 1.65 -11.72
N PRO A 62 -0.83 2.58 -12.27
CA PRO A 62 -0.86 2.91 -13.69
C PRO A 62 -0.65 1.70 -14.63
N ILE A 63 0.11 0.70 -14.17
CA ILE A 63 0.25 -0.60 -14.81
C ILE A 63 -0.43 -1.63 -13.89
N PRO A 64 -1.74 -1.90 -14.04
CA PRO A 64 -2.48 -2.74 -13.10
C PRO A 64 -2.04 -4.20 -13.14
N GLU A 65 -2.26 -4.91 -12.03
CA GLU A 65 -1.89 -6.31 -11.92
C GLU A 65 -3.04 -7.13 -11.34
N LEU A 66 -3.16 -8.35 -11.84
CA LEU A 66 -4.15 -9.33 -11.38
C LEU A 66 -3.48 -10.70 -11.31
N TYR A 67 -3.64 -11.39 -10.18
CA TYR A 67 -3.04 -12.70 -9.92
C TYR A 67 -4.05 -13.69 -9.34
N ASP A 68 -3.82 -14.97 -9.65
CA ASP A 68 -4.50 -16.11 -9.04
C ASP A 68 -3.48 -16.78 -8.11
N LEU A 69 -3.57 -16.49 -6.82
CA LEU A 69 -2.59 -16.96 -5.82
C LEU A 69 -2.62 -18.48 -5.56
N ASP A 70 -3.71 -19.16 -5.93
CA ASP A 70 -3.76 -20.61 -5.84
C ASP A 70 -2.92 -21.28 -6.94
N LYS A 71 -2.88 -20.69 -8.14
CA LYS A 71 -2.13 -21.20 -9.29
C LYS A 71 -0.75 -20.60 -9.41
N ASP A 72 -0.60 -19.35 -8.98
CA ASP A 72 0.63 -18.57 -9.09
C ASP A 72 0.91 -17.82 -7.78
N PRO A 73 1.29 -18.53 -6.70
CA PRO A 73 1.63 -17.89 -5.42
C PRO A 73 2.87 -17.01 -5.49
N GLY A 74 3.65 -17.12 -6.56
CA GLY A 74 4.84 -16.29 -6.82
C GLY A 74 4.56 -15.04 -7.64
N GLU A 75 3.31 -14.80 -8.03
CA GLU A 75 2.88 -13.58 -8.76
C GLU A 75 3.71 -13.31 -10.03
N ARG A 76 3.99 -14.36 -10.80
CA ARG A 76 4.88 -14.30 -11.98
C ARG A 76 4.12 -14.01 -13.27
N ALA A 77 2.82 -14.32 -13.31
CA ALA A 77 1.97 -14.18 -14.47
C ALA A 77 0.86 -13.16 -14.22
N ASN A 78 1.08 -11.91 -14.67
CA ASN A 78 0.06 -10.87 -14.57
C ASN A 78 -1.10 -11.16 -15.54
N LEU A 79 -2.28 -11.40 -15.00
CA LEU A 79 -3.52 -11.71 -15.74
C LEU A 79 -4.34 -10.46 -16.12
N ALA A 80 -3.85 -9.25 -15.83
CA ALA A 80 -4.60 -8.02 -16.11
C ALA A 80 -4.73 -7.72 -17.60
N ALA A 81 -3.77 -8.16 -18.42
CA ALA A 81 -3.80 -7.94 -19.85
C ALA A 81 -5.01 -8.64 -20.52
N GLY A 82 -5.82 -7.87 -21.23
CA GLY A 82 -7.02 -8.38 -21.91
C GLY A 82 -8.23 -8.65 -21.00
N ARG A 83 -8.15 -8.31 -19.71
CA ARG A 83 -9.26 -8.43 -18.77
C ARG A 83 -10.00 -7.12 -18.62
N ASP A 84 -11.31 -7.20 -18.45
CA ASP A 84 -12.09 -6.05 -17.97
C ASP A 84 -11.83 -5.87 -16.46
N LEU A 85 -11.11 -4.82 -16.11
CA LEU A 85 -10.78 -4.47 -14.73
C LEU A 85 -11.81 -3.55 -14.07
N ALA A 86 -12.82 -3.08 -14.79
CA ALA A 86 -13.82 -2.16 -14.25
C ALA A 86 -14.57 -2.73 -13.03
N PRO A 87 -14.97 -4.01 -12.99
CA PRO A 87 -15.58 -4.60 -11.79
C PRO A 87 -14.63 -4.61 -10.58
N LEU A 88 -13.33 -4.89 -10.80
CA LEU A 88 -12.34 -4.94 -9.72
C LEU A 88 -12.07 -3.53 -9.17
N ARG A 89 -11.97 -2.51 -10.03
CA ARG A 89 -11.87 -1.10 -9.63
C ARG A 89 -13.07 -0.64 -8.82
N LYS A 90 -14.26 -1.02 -9.24
CA LYS A 90 -15.50 -0.72 -8.49
C LYS A 90 -15.49 -1.36 -7.10
N GLU A 91 -15.07 -2.62 -7.01
CA GLU A 91 -14.96 -3.33 -5.74
C GLU A 91 -13.90 -2.68 -4.83
N LEU A 92 -12.71 -2.36 -5.37
CA LEU A 92 -11.66 -1.66 -4.64
C LEU A 92 -12.17 -0.33 -4.07
N GLY A 93 -12.88 0.47 -4.89
CA GLY A 93 -13.48 1.72 -4.44
C GLY A 93 -14.50 1.52 -3.33
N ARG A 94 -15.34 0.47 -3.40
CA ARG A 94 -16.30 0.11 -2.36
C ARG A 94 -15.59 -0.25 -1.03
N ILE A 95 -14.53 -1.06 -1.11
CA ILE A 95 -13.74 -1.45 0.06
C ILE A 95 -13.09 -0.21 0.69
N ALA A 96 -12.39 0.60 -0.09
CA ALA A 96 -11.73 1.81 0.38
C ALA A 96 -12.72 2.79 1.04
N ALA A 97 -13.90 2.99 0.45
CA ALA A 97 -14.96 3.82 1.02
C ALA A 97 -15.46 3.27 2.37
N SER A 98 -15.60 1.95 2.51
CA SER A 98 -16.03 1.33 3.77
C SER A 98 -15.00 1.50 4.90
N LEU A 99 -13.71 1.53 4.56
CA LEU A 99 -12.62 1.76 5.51
C LEU A 99 -12.56 3.24 5.94
N SER A 100 -12.83 4.15 5.01
CA SER A 100 -12.85 5.58 5.30
C SER A 100 -14.06 6.00 6.13
N SER A 101 -15.19 5.31 6.02
CA SER A 101 -16.45 5.64 6.73
C SER A 101 -16.41 5.25 8.22
N GLY A 102 -15.46 4.44 8.65
CA GLY A 102 -15.27 4.03 10.05
C GLY A 102 -14.72 5.12 10.99
N GLY A 103 -14.67 6.28 10.55
CA GLY A 103 -14.11 7.58 10.90
C GLY A 103 -14.28 8.13 12.29
N ALA A 104 -13.82 7.46 13.34
CA ALA A 104 -13.25 8.19 14.49
C ALA A 104 -11.87 8.80 14.12
N ALA A 105 -11.23 8.29 13.07
CA ALA A 105 -9.91 8.75 12.61
C ALA A 105 -9.93 10.13 11.94
N ASP A 106 -11.02 10.54 11.33
CA ASP A 106 -11.12 11.86 10.68
C ASP A 106 -11.20 13.01 11.70
N LYS A 107 -11.73 12.74 12.90
CA LYS A 107 -11.72 13.70 14.02
C LYS A 107 -10.35 13.76 14.74
N ALA A 108 -9.49 12.78 14.52
CA ALA A 108 -8.17 12.68 15.16
C ALA A 108 -7.01 13.12 14.26
N ARG A 109 -7.25 13.60 13.05
CA ARG A 109 -6.25 14.33 12.26
C ARG A 109 -5.96 15.68 12.90
N ARG A 110 -5.35 15.64 14.08
CA ARG A 110 -4.70 16.82 14.64
C ARG A 110 -3.55 17.14 13.69
N THR A 111 -3.64 18.29 13.06
CA THR A 111 -2.47 18.86 12.38
C THR A 111 -1.35 18.92 13.43
N PRO A 112 -0.23 18.22 13.26
CA PRO A 112 0.85 18.26 14.23
C PRO A 112 1.26 19.70 14.44
N ASP A 113 1.49 20.10 15.69
CA ASP A 113 2.04 21.40 15.97
C ASP A 113 3.46 21.53 15.36
N ARG A 114 3.99 22.73 15.37
CA ARG A 114 5.28 23.02 14.74
C ARG A 114 6.39 22.13 15.29
N ALA A 115 6.46 21.95 16.60
CA ALA A 115 7.50 21.16 17.26
C ALA A 115 7.40 19.67 16.90
N THR A 116 6.19 19.09 16.92
CA THR A 116 5.94 17.71 16.48
C THR A 116 6.29 17.52 15.01
N ARG A 117 6.00 18.52 14.16
CA ARG A 117 6.34 18.46 12.73
C ARG A 117 7.85 18.48 12.51
N GLU A 118 8.60 19.33 13.24
CA GLU A 118 10.06 19.38 13.16
C GLU A 118 10.70 18.04 13.61
N VAL A 119 10.18 17.42 14.66
CA VAL A 119 10.62 16.09 15.11
C VAL A 119 10.32 15.03 14.06
N LEU A 120 9.10 14.99 13.53
CA LEU A 120 8.72 14.03 12.48
C LEU A 120 9.56 14.21 11.20
N GLN A 121 9.88 15.45 10.86
CA GLN A 121 10.74 15.76 9.72
C GLN A 121 12.19 15.33 9.95
N SER A 122 12.73 15.52 11.15
CA SER A 122 14.09 15.09 11.50
C SER A 122 14.23 13.56 11.52
N LEU A 123 13.11 12.83 11.78
CA LEU A 123 13.04 11.38 11.74
C LEU A 123 12.71 10.83 10.34
N GLY A 124 12.58 11.69 9.31
CA GLY A 124 12.27 11.28 7.95
C GLY A 124 10.79 10.90 7.72
N TYR A 125 9.92 11.09 8.72
CA TYR A 125 8.48 10.80 8.59
C TYR A 125 7.70 11.85 7.81
N LEU A 126 8.25 13.05 7.64
CA LEU A 126 7.69 14.11 6.82
C LEU A 126 8.75 14.54 5.81
N ALA A 127 8.76 13.94 4.65
CA ALA A 127 9.46 14.52 3.51
C ALA A 127 8.81 15.88 3.17
N GLY A 128 9.65 16.90 3.02
CA GLY A 128 9.26 18.31 2.92
C GLY A 128 8.03 18.58 2.07
N GLY A 129 7.13 19.36 2.64
CA GLY A 129 5.95 19.98 2.04
C GLY A 129 5.11 19.09 1.15
N ALA A 130 3.91 18.70 1.63
CA ALA A 130 2.95 18.00 0.80
C ALA A 130 2.73 18.79 -0.52
N LYS A 131 3.43 18.40 -1.58
CA LYS A 131 3.02 18.78 -2.93
C LYS A 131 1.61 18.25 -3.10
N ALA A 132 0.71 19.12 -3.57
CA ALA A 132 -0.66 18.71 -3.91
C ALA A 132 -0.61 17.38 -4.65
N ALA A 133 -1.39 16.41 -4.16
CA ALA A 133 -1.43 15.08 -4.76
C ALA A 133 -1.71 15.24 -6.26
N LYS A 134 -0.76 14.83 -7.10
CA LYS A 134 -0.98 14.80 -8.54
C LYS A 134 -2.18 13.90 -8.80
N SER A 135 -3.17 14.38 -9.51
CA SER A 135 -4.24 13.58 -10.08
C SER A 135 -3.82 13.13 -11.48
N GLY A 136 -3.91 11.84 -11.76
CA GLY A 136 -3.57 11.27 -13.06
C GLY A 136 -2.08 10.91 -13.19
N PHE A 137 -1.77 9.69 -12.80
CA PHE A 137 -0.47 9.09 -13.01
C PHE A 137 -0.49 8.22 -14.26
N GLY A 138 0.50 8.39 -15.15
CA GLY A 138 0.73 7.53 -16.30
C GLY A 138 1.66 6.36 -15.98
N PRO A 139 1.89 5.45 -16.94
CA PRO A 139 2.82 4.33 -16.77
C PRO A 139 4.26 4.74 -16.44
N ASP A 140 4.66 5.95 -16.81
CA ASP A 140 5.94 6.58 -16.48
C ASP A 140 6.11 6.88 -14.98
N ALA A 141 5.01 6.98 -14.24
CA ALA A 141 5.00 7.19 -12.79
C ALA A 141 4.77 5.89 -11.99
N ASP A 142 4.63 4.76 -12.66
CA ASP A 142 4.46 3.46 -12.02
C ASP A 142 5.75 3.01 -11.32
N VAL A 143 5.60 2.39 -10.15
CA VAL A 143 6.74 1.86 -9.38
C VAL A 143 7.57 0.87 -10.19
N LYS A 144 6.94 0.05 -11.04
CA LYS A 144 7.63 -0.93 -11.89
C LYS A 144 8.53 -0.28 -12.93
N THR A 145 8.15 0.90 -13.41
CA THR A 145 8.94 1.70 -14.35
C THR A 145 10.09 2.42 -13.64
N LEU A 146 9.86 2.90 -12.43
CA LEU A 146 10.80 3.78 -11.72
C LEU A 146 11.73 3.05 -10.75
N LEU A 147 11.36 1.84 -10.28
CA LEU A 147 12.17 1.06 -9.35
C LEU A 147 13.59 0.75 -9.86
N PRO A 148 13.81 0.38 -11.15
CA PRO A 148 15.17 0.17 -11.66
C PRO A 148 16.04 1.43 -11.56
N LEU A 149 15.45 2.60 -11.78
CA LEU A 149 16.17 3.89 -11.65
C LEU A 149 16.54 4.16 -10.18
N GLN A 150 15.61 3.91 -9.26
CA GLN A 150 15.88 4.06 -7.83
C GLN A 150 16.97 3.10 -7.35
N ASN A 151 16.95 1.85 -7.79
CA ASN A 151 17.99 0.88 -7.43
C ASN A 151 19.36 1.37 -7.89
N ARG A 152 19.48 1.86 -9.13
CA ARG A 152 20.73 2.47 -9.61
C ARG A 152 21.17 3.66 -8.76
N ALA A 153 20.26 4.52 -8.36
CA ALA A 153 20.58 5.65 -7.50
C ALA A 153 21.07 5.19 -6.10
N MET A 154 20.50 4.12 -5.57
CA MET A 154 20.95 3.53 -4.30
C MET A 154 22.32 2.88 -4.44
N ASP A 155 22.57 2.13 -5.52
CA ASP A 155 23.88 1.53 -5.81
C ASP A 155 24.98 2.62 -5.93
N ALA A 156 24.68 3.72 -6.61
CA ALA A 156 25.57 4.88 -6.71
C ALA A 156 25.86 5.50 -5.33
N LEU A 157 24.83 5.62 -4.48
CA LEU A 157 24.99 6.14 -3.13
C LEU A 157 25.86 5.21 -2.26
N ASP A 158 25.69 3.92 -2.37
CA ASP A 158 26.48 2.93 -1.64
C ASP A 158 27.95 2.96 -2.09
N LEU A 159 28.23 3.08 -3.38
CA LEU A 159 29.57 3.30 -3.92
C LEU A 159 30.21 4.59 -3.38
N PHE A 160 29.43 5.67 -3.35
CA PHE A 160 29.91 6.95 -2.81
C PHE A 160 30.27 6.83 -1.32
N ASN A 161 29.40 6.21 -0.52
CA ASN A 161 29.63 5.99 0.91
C ASN A 161 30.84 5.07 1.18
N ALA A 162 31.13 4.15 0.25
CA ALA A 162 32.33 3.30 0.28
C ALA A 162 33.61 4.01 -0.18
N GLY A 163 33.57 5.30 -0.49
CA GLY A 163 34.70 6.10 -0.97
C GLY A 163 35.04 5.87 -2.45
N ARG A 164 34.20 5.15 -3.20
CA ARG A 164 34.38 4.81 -4.64
C ARG A 164 33.69 5.85 -5.52
N SER A 165 34.01 7.14 -5.31
CA SER A 165 33.28 8.26 -5.91
C SER A 165 33.29 8.26 -7.45
N ARG A 166 34.38 7.77 -8.09
CA ARG A 166 34.44 7.70 -9.56
C ARG A 166 33.44 6.68 -10.11
N GLU A 167 33.34 5.53 -9.50
CA GLU A 167 32.39 4.46 -9.88
C GLU A 167 30.95 4.87 -9.55
N ALA A 168 30.72 5.64 -8.51
CA ALA A 168 29.40 6.16 -8.16
C ALA A 168 28.85 7.11 -9.23
N VAL A 169 29.69 7.81 -9.99
CA VAL A 169 29.26 8.71 -11.09
C VAL A 169 28.92 7.91 -12.36
N GLU A 170 29.49 6.73 -12.54
CA GLU A 170 29.30 5.87 -13.71
C GLU A 170 28.10 4.93 -13.55
N ALA A 171 27.59 4.70 -12.32
CA ALA A 171 26.48 3.80 -12.00
C ALA A 171 25.13 4.41 -12.35
#